data_44c02b36b8b8fa97332efc58b603a0ad
#
_entry.id   44c02b36b8b8fa97332efc58b603a0ad
#
_cell.length_a   1.000
_cell.length_b   1.000
_cell.length_c   1.000
_cell.angle_alpha   90.00
_cell.angle_beta   90.00
_cell.angle_gamma   90.00
#
_symmetry.space_group_name_H-M   'P 1'
#
loop_
_entity.id
_entity.type
_entity.pdbx_description
1 polymer ?
#
loop_
_entity_poly.entity_id
_entity_poly.type
_entity_poly.pdbx_seq_one_letter_code
_entity_poly.pdbx_strand_id
1 'polypeptide(L)'
;MRIGVTGAKGFIGTHLLPAIKDQGTAVTLPRRKGFPRKQELKRFVTNTDLIFHFGGVNRDTDEEILSGNIISTSRLVESILSYGKSSARLVFASSAQVYSWTNYRKPIRETLKANPETVYGVSKQSAENLIKNSGIPFVILRMSNVYGPGCRPNYNSVIPTLCYRAIKGLPLVVNGDGQQCRDFVYI
;
A
#
# COMPACT_ATOMS: atom_id res chain seq x y z
N MET A 1 17.85 0.92 -15.14
CA MET A 1 16.89 1.69 -14.30
C MET A 1 17.09 1.30 -12.83
N ARG A 2 17.06 2.25 -11.91
CA ARG A 2 17.11 1.97 -10.45
C ARG A 2 15.72 2.11 -9.88
N ILE A 3 15.21 1.04 -9.26
CA ILE A 3 13.84 0.92 -8.78
C ILE A 3 13.85 0.88 -7.25
N GLY A 4 13.30 1.92 -6.64
CA GLY A 4 13.15 2.03 -5.20
C GLY A 4 11.89 1.33 -4.71
N VAL A 5 11.95 0.56 -3.63
CA VAL A 5 10.78 -0.09 -3.03
C VAL A 5 10.75 0.20 -1.54
N THR A 6 9.77 0.98 -1.08
CA THR A 6 9.44 1.04 0.34
C THR A 6 8.47 -0.10 0.66
N GLY A 7 8.51 -0.62 1.90
CA GLY A 7 7.69 -1.79 2.23
C GLY A 7 8.13 -3.10 1.55
N ALA A 8 9.39 -3.18 1.11
CA ALA A 8 9.99 -4.31 0.40
C ALA A 8 9.88 -5.66 1.16
N LYS A 9 9.77 -5.63 2.50
CA LYS A 9 9.59 -6.81 3.35
C LYS A 9 8.12 -7.07 3.73
N GLY A 10 7.19 -6.29 3.17
CA GLY A 10 5.76 -6.51 3.29
C GLY A 10 5.26 -7.54 2.29
N PHE A 11 3.99 -7.95 2.42
CA PHE A 11 3.39 -8.98 1.56
C PHE A 11 3.52 -8.65 0.06
N ILE A 12 3.10 -7.47 -0.38
CA ILE A 12 3.20 -7.07 -1.78
C ILE A 12 4.67 -6.86 -2.19
N GLY A 13 5.47 -6.22 -1.33
CA GLY A 13 6.88 -5.93 -1.63
C GLY A 13 7.73 -7.18 -1.87
N THR A 14 7.50 -8.26 -1.11
CA THR A 14 8.23 -9.53 -1.30
C THR A 14 7.93 -10.21 -2.62
N HIS A 15 6.74 -10.02 -3.19
CA HIS A 15 6.38 -10.50 -4.53
C HIS A 15 6.88 -9.58 -5.64
N LEU A 16 6.88 -8.27 -5.41
CA LEU A 16 7.37 -7.30 -6.38
C LEU A 16 8.89 -7.43 -6.61
N LEU A 17 9.68 -7.65 -5.55
CA LEU A 17 11.15 -7.67 -5.68
C LEU A 17 11.67 -8.69 -6.71
N PRO A 18 11.21 -9.96 -6.75
CA PRO A 18 11.59 -10.89 -7.81
C PRO A 18 11.18 -10.39 -9.21
N ALA A 19 9.97 -9.85 -9.34
CA ALA A 19 9.43 -9.43 -10.63
C ALA A 19 10.19 -8.24 -11.28
N ILE A 20 10.86 -7.41 -10.46
CA ILE A 20 11.63 -6.27 -10.99
C ILE A 20 13.12 -6.57 -11.24
N LYS A 21 13.62 -7.76 -10.90
CA LYS A 21 15.05 -8.11 -11.06
C LYS A 21 15.54 -7.95 -12.49
N ASP A 22 14.73 -8.36 -13.46
CA ASP A 22 15.07 -8.28 -14.87
C ASP A 22 14.86 -6.90 -15.48
N GLN A 23 14.20 -5.98 -14.74
CA GLN A 23 13.88 -4.63 -15.17
C GLN A 23 14.88 -3.58 -14.66
N GLY A 24 15.67 -3.93 -13.65
CA GLY A 24 16.65 -2.99 -13.08
C GLY A 24 17.18 -3.37 -11.71
N THR A 25 17.92 -2.45 -11.11
CA THR A 25 18.48 -2.64 -9.77
C THR A 25 17.51 -2.19 -8.70
N ALA A 26 17.10 -3.11 -7.84
CA ALA A 26 16.24 -2.81 -6.71
C ALA A 26 17.02 -2.09 -5.58
N VAL A 27 16.44 -1.01 -5.07
CA VAL A 27 16.91 -0.27 -3.89
C VAL A 27 15.82 -0.32 -2.83
N THR A 28 16.15 -0.74 -1.62
CA THR A 28 15.18 -0.89 -0.54
C THR A 28 15.59 -0.09 0.70
N LEU A 29 14.60 0.30 1.49
CA LEU A 29 14.84 0.86 2.81
C LEU A 29 14.94 -0.26 3.86
N PRO A 30 15.81 -0.12 4.88
CA PRO A 30 15.89 -1.09 5.96
C PRO A 30 14.56 -1.16 6.74
N ARG A 31 14.18 -2.38 7.15
CA ARG A 31 13.02 -2.55 8.03
C ARG A 31 13.38 -2.03 9.42
N ARG A 32 12.52 -1.16 9.96
CA ARG A 32 12.64 -0.66 11.33
C ARG A 32 11.26 -0.37 11.92
N LYS A 33 11.19 -0.24 13.24
CA LYS A 33 10.08 0.38 13.92
C LYS A 33 10.19 1.91 13.72
N GLY A 34 9.10 2.56 13.34
CA GLY A 34 9.05 3.99 13.05
C GLY A 34 9.55 4.38 11.65
N PHE A 35 9.82 5.66 11.46
CA PHE A 35 10.14 6.24 10.15
C PHE A 35 11.62 6.06 9.75
N PRO A 36 11.92 5.98 8.44
CA PRO A 36 13.29 6.07 7.95
C PRO A 36 13.95 7.39 8.36
N ARG A 37 15.25 7.36 8.64
CA ARG A 37 16.02 8.58 8.92
C ARG A 37 16.15 9.44 7.65
N LYS A 38 16.26 10.75 7.81
CA LYS A 38 16.41 11.70 6.69
C LYS A 38 17.55 11.31 5.74
N GLN A 39 18.71 10.88 6.28
CA GLN A 39 19.84 10.45 5.45
C GLN A 39 19.57 9.16 4.67
N GLU A 40 18.78 8.23 5.21
CA GLU A 40 18.40 7.00 4.52
C GLU A 40 17.45 7.30 3.36
N LEU A 41 16.46 8.17 3.59
CA LEU A 41 15.58 8.66 2.53
C LEU A 41 16.37 9.40 1.44
N LYS A 42 17.30 10.29 1.81
CA LYS A 42 18.15 10.98 0.86
C LYS A 42 18.92 9.97 -0.02
N ARG A 43 19.62 9.00 0.56
CA ARG A 43 20.36 7.96 -0.20
C ARG A 43 19.42 7.13 -1.07
N PHE A 44 18.22 6.83 -0.58
CA PHE A 44 17.21 6.05 -1.30
C PHE A 44 16.73 6.78 -2.56
N VAL A 45 16.39 8.08 -2.47
CA VAL A 45 15.78 8.82 -3.58
C VAL A 45 16.80 9.37 -4.58
N THR A 46 18.03 9.73 -4.16
CA THR A 46 19.02 10.42 -5.00
C THR A 46 19.33 9.69 -6.32
N ASN A 47 19.34 8.38 -6.30
CA ASN A 47 19.71 7.57 -7.47
C ASN A 47 18.57 6.70 -8.00
N THR A 48 17.33 6.98 -7.61
CA THR A 48 16.17 6.16 -7.99
C THR A 48 15.39 6.82 -9.12
N ASP A 49 15.02 6.03 -10.12
CA ASP A 49 14.28 6.48 -11.30
C ASP A 49 12.78 6.25 -11.13
N LEU A 50 12.41 5.13 -10.48
CA LEU A 50 11.03 4.72 -10.21
C LEU A 50 10.92 4.26 -8.76
N ILE A 51 9.95 4.77 -8.02
CA ILE A 51 9.74 4.44 -6.61
C ILE A 51 8.37 3.79 -6.44
N PHE A 52 8.35 2.54 -5.94
CA PHE A 52 7.15 1.88 -5.45
C PHE A 52 7.02 2.16 -3.95
N HIS A 53 6.03 2.96 -3.58
CA HIS A 53 5.74 3.25 -2.19
C HIS A 53 4.64 2.33 -1.67
N PHE A 54 5.07 1.16 -1.17
CA PHE A 54 4.21 0.10 -0.61
C PHE A 54 4.34 -0.01 0.92
N GLY A 55 5.21 0.80 1.51
CA GLY A 55 5.30 0.93 2.96
C GLY A 55 4.07 1.64 3.53
N GLY A 56 3.52 1.11 4.61
CA GLY A 56 2.38 1.69 5.29
C GLY A 56 1.90 0.78 6.42
N VAL A 57 0.97 1.29 7.22
CA VAL A 57 0.34 0.59 8.36
C VAL A 57 -1.13 0.37 8.03
N ASN A 58 -1.59 -0.89 8.13
CA ASN A 58 -2.97 -1.25 7.81
C ASN A 58 -3.79 -1.59 9.06
N ARG A 59 -3.16 -2.23 10.06
CA ARG A 59 -3.79 -2.59 11.34
C ARG A 59 -2.86 -2.25 12.48
N ASP A 60 -3.25 -1.27 13.24
CA ASP A 60 -2.64 -0.81 14.48
C ASP A 60 -3.61 0.17 15.16
N THR A 61 -3.18 0.92 16.16
CA THR A 61 -3.94 2.05 16.68
C THR A 61 -4.20 3.09 15.57
N ASP A 62 -5.26 3.88 15.72
CA ASP A 62 -5.60 4.93 14.75
C ASP A 62 -4.44 5.92 14.57
N GLU A 63 -3.72 6.26 15.62
CA GLU A 63 -2.56 7.12 15.60
C GLU A 63 -1.42 6.52 14.74
N GLU A 64 -1.11 5.24 14.94
CA GLU A 64 -0.07 4.52 14.17
C GLU A 64 -0.47 4.39 12.70
N ILE A 65 -1.76 4.18 12.40
CA ILE A 65 -2.27 4.14 11.03
C ILE A 65 -2.13 5.50 10.35
N LEU A 66 -2.56 6.58 11.01
CA LEU A 66 -2.46 7.95 10.47
C LEU A 66 -1.00 8.35 10.28
N SER A 67 -0.20 8.23 11.33
CA SER A 67 1.21 8.61 11.28
C SER A 67 1.99 7.73 10.29
N GLY A 68 1.79 6.42 10.33
CA GLY A 68 2.47 5.45 9.47
C GLY A 68 2.17 5.61 7.97
N ASN A 69 1.02 6.13 7.61
CA ASN A 69 0.64 6.35 6.22
C ASN A 69 0.87 7.81 5.77
N ILE A 70 0.43 8.80 6.54
CA ILE A 70 0.48 10.20 6.14
C ILE A 70 1.90 10.75 6.29
N ILE A 71 2.50 10.65 7.49
CA ILE A 71 3.82 11.22 7.76
C ILE A 71 4.91 10.49 6.95
N SER A 72 4.81 9.17 6.80
CA SER A 72 5.78 8.44 5.98
C SER A 72 5.76 8.87 4.51
N THR A 73 4.56 9.08 3.96
CA THR A 73 4.38 9.57 2.58
C THR A 73 4.88 11.00 2.44
N SER A 74 4.56 11.90 3.39
CA SER A 74 5.05 13.28 3.40
C SER A 74 6.58 13.33 3.37
N ARG A 75 7.24 12.60 4.25
CA ARG A 75 8.72 12.53 4.31
C ARG A 75 9.35 11.98 3.03
N LEU A 76 8.70 10.99 2.41
CA LEU A 76 9.17 10.46 1.13
C LEU A 76 9.02 11.50 0.02
N VAL A 77 7.88 12.15 -0.08
CA VAL A 77 7.59 13.22 -1.06
C VAL A 77 8.60 14.36 -0.89
N GLU A 78 8.78 14.87 0.33
CA GLU A 78 9.78 15.92 0.63
C GLU A 78 11.20 15.50 0.21
N SER A 79 11.55 14.23 0.45
CA SER A 79 12.87 13.72 0.08
C SER A 79 13.05 13.60 -1.43
N ILE A 80 12.01 13.20 -2.18
CA ILE A 80 12.02 13.17 -3.64
C ILE A 80 12.22 14.58 -4.20
N LEU A 81 11.46 15.54 -3.70
CA LEU A 81 11.54 16.95 -4.15
C LEU A 81 12.91 17.58 -3.83
N SER A 82 13.49 17.26 -2.66
CA SER A 82 14.74 17.88 -2.22
C SER A 82 15.98 17.22 -2.80
N TYR A 83 15.96 15.92 -3.10
CA TYR A 83 17.15 15.13 -3.41
C TYR A 83 16.97 14.14 -4.56
N GLY A 84 15.75 13.90 -5.02
CA GLY A 84 15.43 12.98 -6.10
C GLY A 84 15.82 13.55 -7.46
N LYS A 85 15.77 12.68 -8.48
CA LYS A 85 15.88 13.12 -9.87
C LYS A 85 14.60 13.82 -10.28
N SER A 86 14.68 14.85 -11.10
CA SER A 86 13.49 15.53 -11.68
C SER A 86 12.62 14.61 -12.53
N SER A 87 13.20 13.54 -13.09
CA SER A 87 12.49 12.50 -13.83
C SER A 87 11.97 11.35 -12.98
N ALA A 88 12.20 11.37 -11.66
CA ALA A 88 11.74 10.30 -10.77
C ALA A 88 10.20 10.17 -10.80
N ARG A 89 9.72 8.94 -10.81
CA ARG A 89 8.28 8.63 -10.82
C ARG A 89 7.90 7.86 -9.55
N LEU A 90 6.69 8.12 -9.06
CA LEU A 90 6.17 7.50 -7.83
C LEU A 90 4.94 6.64 -8.13
N VAL A 91 5.00 5.35 -7.78
CA VAL A 91 3.84 4.44 -7.78
C VAL A 91 3.43 4.23 -6.33
N PHE A 92 2.23 4.64 -6.00
CA PHE A 92 1.70 4.59 -4.64
C PHE A 92 0.66 3.49 -4.47
N ALA A 93 0.86 2.63 -3.48
CA ALA A 93 -0.14 1.65 -3.06
C ALA A 93 -1.22 2.31 -2.20
N SER A 94 -2.29 2.75 -2.84
CA SER A 94 -3.52 3.16 -2.18
C SER A 94 -4.46 1.96 -1.99
N SER A 95 -5.71 2.21 -1.65
CA SER A 95 -6.68 1.17 -1.34
C SER A 95 -8.06 1.53 -1.88
N ALA A 96 -8.86 0.54 -2.24
CA ALA A 96 -10.28 0.72 -2.52
C ALA A 96 -11.06 1.25 -1.29
N GLN A 97 -10.49 1.18 -0.08
CA GLN A 97 -11.07 1.79 1.13
C GLN A 97 -11.09 3.33 1.13
N VAL A 98 -10.52 3.99 0.12
CA VAL A 98 -10.73 5.43 -0.09
C VAL A 98 -12.15 5.75 -0.57
N TYR A 99 -12.90 4.75 -1.02
CA TYR A 99 -14.31 4.87 -1.36
C TYR A 99 -15.19 4.44 -0.18
N SER A 100 -16.43 4.97 -0.12
CA SER A 100 -17.44 4.46 0.79
C SER A 100 -17.86 3.04 0.42
N TRP A 101 -18.13 2.18 1.42
CA TRP A 101 -18.64 0.82 1.20
C TRP A 101 -20.17 0.76 1.13
N THR A 102 -20.83 1.83 1.51
CA THR A 102 -22.27 1.90 1.59
C THR A 102 -22.87 2.25 0.22
N ASN A 103 -23.69 1.36 -0.33
CA ASN A 103 -24.59 1.59 -1.46
C ASN A 103 -24.02 1.50 -2.89
N TYR A 104 -22.87 0.89 -3.14
CA TYR A 104 -22.46 0.65 -4.53
C TYR A 104 -23.05 -0.65 -5.07
N ARG A 105 -24.17 -0.54 -5.79
CA ARG A 105 -24.71 -1.61 -6.64
C ARG A 105 -24.06 -1.67 -8.02
N LYS A 106 -23.18 -0.73 -8.34
CA LYS A 106 -22.45 -0.61 -9.61
C LYS A 106 -20.95 -0.72 -9.39
N PRO A 107 -20.18 -1.17 -10.39
CA PRO A 107 -18.72 -1.16 -10.33
C PRO A 107 -18.17 0.22 -10.02
N ILE A 108 -17.24 0.29 -9.07
CA ILE A 108 -16.53 1.52 -8.69
C ILE A 108 -15.51 1.84 -9.78
N ARG A 109 -15.48 3.09 -10.23
CA ARG A 109 -14.49 3.62 -11.18
C ARG A 109 -13.60 4.63 -10.46
N GLU A 110 -12.40 4.83 -10.98
CA GLU A 110 -11.40 5.76 -10.41
C GLU A 110 -11.86 7.22 -10.42
N THR A 111 -12.80 7.56 -11.29
CA THR A 111 -13.44 8.89 -11.37
C THR A 111 -14.42 9.17 -10.22
N LEU A 112 -14.81 8.12 -9.48
CA LEU A 112 -15.70 8.30 -8.34
C LEU A 112 -14.98 9.12 -7.25
N LYS A 113 -15.72 10.06 -6.67
CA LYS A 113 -15.21 10.88 -5.55
C LYS A 113 -14.87 9.98 -4.35
N ALA A 114 -13.66 10.12 -3.86
CA ALA A 114 -13.24 9.44 -2.63
C ALA A 114 -14.07 9.94 -1.44
N ASN A 115 -14.55 8.99 -0.63
CA ASN A 115 -15.33 9.25 0.59
C ASN A 115 -15.06 8.12 1.62
N PRO A 116 -13.86 8.05 2.21
CA PRO A 116 -13.49 6.95 3.11
C PRO A 116 -14.28 6.99 4.42
N GLU A 117 -14.66 5.81 4.91
CA GLU A 117 -15.41 5.60 6.15
C GLU A 117 -14.55 5.03 7.29
N THR A 118 -13.28 4.65 6.98
CA THR A 118 -12.35 4.08 7.95
C THR A 118 -11.14 4.97 8.14
N VAL A 119 -10.51 4.95 9.32
CA VAL A 119 -9.25 5.68 9.58
C VAL A 119 -8.17 5.29 8.57
N TYR A 120 -8.08 4.01 8.21
CA TYR A 120 -7.16 3.56 7.18
C TYR A 120 -7.49 4.18 5.81
N GLY A 121 -8.75 4.19 5.39
CA GLY A 121 -9.19 4.84 4.14
C GLY A 121 -8.86 6.34 4.13
N VAL A 122 -9.14 7.04 5.24
CA VAL A 122 -8.79 8.46 5.42
C VAL A 122 -7.28 8.67 5.28
N SER A 123 -6.47 7.84 5.93
CA SER A 123 -5.00 7.95 5.86
C SER A 123 -4.47 7.75 4.43
N LYS A 124 -5.06 6.81 3.68
CA LYS A 124 -4.69 6.57 2.28
C LYS A 124 -5.12 7.72 1.37
N GLN A 125 -6.33 8.24 1.54
CA GLN A 125 -6.78 9.41 0.78
C GLN A 125 -5.91 10.65 1.06
N SER A 126 -5.55 10.88 2.32
CA SER A 126 -4.65 11.99 2.69
C SER A 126 -3.28 11.85 2.03
N ALA A 127 -2.72 10.63 2.00
CA ALA A 127 -1.48 10.33 1.30
C ALA A 127 -1.60 10.53 -0.22
N GLU A 128 -2.73 10.13 -0.85
CA GLU A 128 -3.00 10.45 -2.26
C GLU A 128 -2.99 11.94 -2.53
N ASN A 129 -3.62 12.74 -1.65
CA ASN A 129 -3.68 14.20 -1.81
C ASN A 129 -2.29 14.85 -1.67
N LEU A 130 -1.45 14.38 -0.74
CA LEU A 130 -0.05 14.82 -0.64
C LEU A 130 0.72 14.58 -1.95
N ILE A 131 0.57 13.39 -2.54
CA ILE A 131 1.24 13.02 -3.78
C ILE A 131 0.70 13.85 -4.96
N LYS A 132 -0.62 13.96 -5.10
CA LYS A 132 -1.26 14.73 -6.19
C LYS A 132 -0.84 16.20 -6.20
N ASN A 133 -0.65 16.78 -5.03
CA ASN A 133 -0.26 18.20 -4.89
C ASN A 133 1.26 18.44 -4.90
N SER A 134 2.06 17.36 -5.01
CA SER A 134 3.52 17.47 -4.94
C SER A 134 4.21 17.91 -6.24
N GLY A 135 3.54 17.78 -7.38
CA GLY A 135 4.15 17.97 -8.71
C GLY A 135 5.03 16.80 -9.18
N ILE A 136 5.24 15.76 -8.37
CA ILE A 136 5.98 14.55 -8.77
C ILE A 136 5.11 13.74 -9.74
N PRO A 137 5.63 13.24 -10.87
CA PRO A 137 4.91 12.30 -11.73
C PRO A 137 4.54 11.03 -10.95
N PHE A 138 3.26 10.67 -10.94
CA PHE A 138 2.77 9.58 -10.11
C PHE A 138 1.77 8.64 -10.79
N VAL A 139 1.64 7.44 -10.22
CA VAL A 139 0.54 6.50 -10.43
C VAL A 139 0.00 6.09 -9.06
N ILE A 140 -1.31 6.12 -8.88
CA ILE A 140 -1.99 5.68 -7.66
C ILE A 140 -2.72 4.38 -7.96
N LEU A 141 -2.40 3.32 -7.22
CA LEU A 141 -3.03 2.01 -7.32
C LEU A 141 -4.02 1.83 -6.15
N ARG A 142 -5.31 2.02 -6.41
CA ARG A 142 -6.38 1.78 -5.42
C ARG A 142 -6.75 0.29 -5.42
N MET A 143 -5.91 -0.50 -4.79
CA MET A 143 -6.05 -1.96 -4.78
C MET A 143 -7.22 -2.40 -3.90
N SER A 144 -7.94 -3.43 -4.35
CA SER A 144 -8.92 -4.18 -3.56
C SER A 144 -8.22 -5.16 -2.60
N ASN A 145 -8.85 -6.26 -2.21
CA ASN A 145 -8.26 -7.23 -1.28
C ASN A 145 -7.21 -8.09 -2.00
N VAL A 146 -5.94 -7.74 -1.82
CA VAL A 146 -4.81 -8.51 -2.39
C VAL A 146 -4.62 -9.79 -1.59
N TYR A 147 -4.50 -10.93 -2.27
CA TYR A 147 -4.28 -12.23 -1.66
C TYR A 147 -3.29 -13.07 -2.47
N GLY A 148 -2.78 -14.14 -1.88
CA GLY A 148 -1.87 -15.09 -2.53
C GLY A 148 -0.89 -15.72 -1.55
N PRO A 149 0.14 -16.43 -2.03
CA PRO A 149 1.12 -17.09 -1.19
C PRO A 149 1.80 -16.13 -0.21
N GLY A 150 1.95 -16.53 1.05
CA GLY A 150 2.54 -15.70 2.10
C GLY A 150 1.59 -14.64 2.69
N CYS A 151 0.34 -14.54 2.23
CA CYS A 151 -0.65 -13.67 2.87
C CYS A 151 -1.01 -14.21 4.26
N ARG A 152 -1.02 -13.33 5.26
CA ARG A 152 -1.27 -13.71 6.66
C ARG A 152 -2.73 -14.11 6.88
N PRO A 153 -3.03 -15.32 7.38
CA PRO A 153 -4.36 -15.66 7.84
C PRO A 153 -4.73 -14.85 9.09
N ASN A 154 -6.03 -14.65 9.32
CA ASN A 154 -6.59 -13.90 10.45
C ASN A 154 -6.07 -12.44 10.56
N TYR A 155 -5.64 -11.85 9.45
CA TYR A 155 -5.12 -10.50 9.43
C TYR A 155 -6.00 -9.55 8.59
N ASN A 156 -5.92 -9.55 7.26
CA ASN A 156 -6.64 -8.58 6.42
C ASN A 156 -7.56 -9.19 5.38
N SER A 157 -7.40 -10.45 5.04
CA SER A 157 -8.14 -11.06 3.93
C SER A 157 -8.86 -12.33 4.39
N VAL A 158 -10.07 -12.49 3.92
CA VAL A 158 -10.90 -13.67 4.21
C VAL A 158 -10.33 -14.91 3.54
N ILE A 159 -9.81 -14.82 2.31
CA ILE A 159 -9.30 -15.98 1.54
C ILE A 159 -8.20 -16.73 2.31
N PRO A 160 -7.06 -16.12 2.72
CA PRO A 160 -6.04 -16.86 3.45
C PRO A 160 -6.53 -17.35 4.81
N THR A 161 -7.50 -16.67 5.43
CA THR A 161 -8.10 -17.09 6.69
C THR A 161 -8.92 -18.36 6.51
N LEU A 162 -9.78 -18.42 5.50
CA LEU A 162 -10.60 -19.61 5.21
C LEU A 162 -9.72 -20.78 4.78
N CYS A 163 -8.73 -20.56 3.91
CA CYS A 163 -7.77 -21.59 3.50
C CYS A 163 -7.02 -22.18 4.70
N TYR A 164 -6.48 -21.31 5.59
CA TYR A 164 -5.80 -21.74 6.80
C TYR A 164 -6.70 -22.58 7.70
N ARG A 165 -7.93 -22.11 7.94
CA ARG A 165 -8.89 -22.82 8.80
C ARG A 165 -9.29 -24.19 8.20
N ALA A 166 -9.54 -24.24 6.88
CA ALA A 166 -9.86 -25.48 6.17
C ALA A 166 -8.72 -26.51 6.27
N ILE A 167 -7.47 -26.10 6.01
CA ILE A 167 -6.29 -26.96 6.11
C ILE A 167 -6.10 -27.49 7.54
N LYS A 168 -6.44 -26.69 8.56
CA LYS A 168 -6.32 -27.07 9.98
C LYS A 168 -7.55 -27.82 10.52
N GLY A 169 -8.55 -28.13 9.71
CA GLY A 169 -9.80 -28.74 10.16
C GLY A 169 -10.60 -27.87 11.14
N LEU A 170 -10.38 -26.54 11.12
CA LEU A 170 -11.09 -25.59 11.98
C LEU A 170 -12.40 -25.15 11.33
N PRO A 171 -13.44 -24.82 12.11
CA PRO A 171 -14.70 -24.33 11.57
C PRO A 171 -14.51 -23.10 10.70
N LEU A 172 -15.17 -23.04 9.54
CA LEU A 172 -15.20 -21.86 8.69
C LEU A 172 -16.23 -20.87 9.27
N VAL A 173 -15.75 -19.70 9.70
CA VAL A 173 -16.57 -18.69 10.33
C VAL A 173 -17.05 -17.69 9.28
N VAL A 174 -18.36 -17.54 9.18
CA VAL A 174 -19.03 -16.50 8.39
C VAL A 174 -19.53 -15.43 9.35
N ASN A 175 -19.12 -14.20 9.13
CA ASN A 175 -19.57 -13.04 9.90
C ASN A 175 -20.80 -12.43 9.22
N GLY A 176 -21.87 -12.19 10.02
CA GLY A 176 -23.15 -11.72 9.50
C GLY A 176 -23.89 -12.80 8.69
N ASP A 177 -24.57 -12.39 7.64
CA ASP A 177 -25.38 -13.25 6.77
C ASP A 177 -24.60 -13.91 5.61
N GLY A 178 -23.34 -13.60 5.47
CA GLY A 178 -22.48 -14.12 4.40
C GLY A 178 -22.72 -13.54 3.00
N GLN A 179 -23.59 -12.55 2.86
CA GLN A 179 -23.92 -11.92 1.58
C GLN A 179 -22.96 -10.81 1.17
N GLN A 180 -21.89 -10.59 1.94
CA GLN A 180 -20.91 -9.53 1.63
C GLN A 180 -20.14 -9.84 0.34
N CYS A 181 -20.25 -8.95 -0.63
CA CYS A 181 -19.43 -8.99 -1.85
C CYS A 181 -18.11 -8.25 -1.63
N ARG A 182 -17.03 -8.80 -2.16
CA ARG A 182 -15.68 -8.20 -2.13
C ARG A 182 -14.94 -8.51 -3.43
N ASP A 183 -14.18 -7.55 -3.90
CA ASP A 183 -13.24 -7.77 -5.00
C ASP A 183 -11.91 -8.25 -4.47
N PHE A 184 -11.28 -9.15 -5.20
CA PHE A 184 -10.00 -9.75 -4.86
C PHE A 184 -9.01 -9.63 -6.02
N VAL A 185 -7.75 -9.36 -5.69
CA VAL A 185 -6.63 -9.33 -6.63
C VAL A 185 -5.60 -10.36 -6.18
N TYR A 186 -5.26 -11.29 -7.06
CA TYR A 186 -4.15 -12.21 -6.82
C TYR A 186 -2.83 -11.48 -7.05
N ILE A 187 -1.86 -11.69 -6.12
CA ILE A 187 -0.55 -11.04 -6.15
C ILE A 187 0.28 -11.49 -7.36
#